data_b70d7e87af0ce429434a86b85eb6636e
#
_entry.id   b70d7e87af0ce429434a86b85eb6636e
#
_cell.length_a   1.000
_cell.length_b   1.000
_cell.length_c   1.000
_cell.angle_alpha   90.00
_cell.angle_beta   90.00
_cell.angle_gamma   90.00
#
_symmetry.space_group_name_H-M   'P 1'
#
loop_
_entity.id
_entity.type
_entity.pdbx_description
1 polymer ?
#
loop_
_entity_poly.entity_id
_entity_poly.type
_entity_poly.pdbx_seq_one_letter_code
_entity_poly.pdbx_strand_id
1 'polypeptide(L)'
;PKRKYLKPNKISFEAMIDVEECYPQSFGNLENFNWATNHEDAENLLDDFLERYFENYGSFQDAINKDNTFMFHSLLSPYLNSGLLDPETCIKKAEEKYFKSKGKIPINSVEGFIRQVLGWREFIKGVYWENMPKYKNLNFWSHKSKLNNNWYEGTTGIPPLDDAIKESNDYAYTPVSYTH
;
A
#
# COMPACT_ATOMS: atom_id res chain seq x y z
N PRO A 1 13.47 1.10 9.99
CA PRO A 1 13.03 2.23 10.83
C PRO A 1 11.76 1.89 11.59
N LYS A 2 11.61 2.43 12.81
CA LYS A 2 10.44 2.13 13.66
C LYS A 2 9.24 2.93 13.19
N ARG A 3 8.16 2.26 12.79
CA ARG A 3 6.91 2.88 12.32
C ARG A 3 6.08 3.45 13.47
N LYS A 4 5.29 4.50 13.14
CA LYS A 4 4.23 4.98 14.02
C LYS A 4 3.03 4.05 13.85
N TYR A 5 2.57 3.47 14.94
CA TYR A 5 1.37 2.62 14.96
C TYR A 5 0.21 3.39 15.58
N LEU A 6 -0.93 3.32 14.92
CA LEU A 6 -2.19 3.85 15.44
C LEU A 6 -2.91 2.73 16.19
N LYS A 7 -3.59 3.09 17.28
CA LYS A 7 -4.49 2.15 17.96
C LYS A 7 -5.89 2.37 17.44
N PRO A 8 -6.66 1.31 17.18
CA PRO A 8 -8.07 1.44 16.84
C PRO A 8 -8.81 2.26 17.89
N ASN A 9 -9.59 3.23 17.45
CA ASN A 9 -10.51 3.93 18.34
C ASN A 9 -11.77 3.09 18.59
N LYS A 10 -12.68 3.57 19.43
CA LYS A 10 -13.90 2.84 19.81
C LYS A 10 -14.73 2.43 18.58
N ILE A 11 -14.92 3.33 17.62
CA ILE A 11 -15.71 3.06 16.40
C ILE A 11 -15.02 2.01 15.54
N SER A 12 -13.70 2.12 15.35
CA SER A 12 -12.93 1.13 14.60
C SER A 12 -12.99 -0.24 15.26
N PHE A 13 -12.93 -0.29 16.58
CA PHE A 13 -13.01 -1.56 17.33
C PHE A 13 -14.40 -2.20 17.19
N GLU A 14 -15.48 -1.43 17.29
CA GLU A 14 -16.85 -1.93 17.03
C GLU A 14 -16.98 -2.46 15.59
N ALA A 15 -16.46 -1.72 14.60
CA ALA A 15 -16.47 -2.17 13.20
C ALA A 15 -15.65 -3.46 12.98
N MET A 16 -14.55 -3.66 13.71
CA MET A 16 -13.77 -4.90 13.65
C MET A 16 -14.60 -6.09 14.15
N ILE A 17 -15.34 -5.93 15.25
CA ILE A 17 -16.25 -6.97 15.77
C ILE A 17 -17.31 -7.31 14.72
N ASP A 18 -17.96 -6.30 14.14
CA ASP A 18 -19.00 -6.50 13.12
C ASP A 18 -18.43 -7.26 11.89
N VAL A 19 -17.19 -6.95 11.49
CA VAL A 19 -16.51 -7.66 10.37
C VAL A 19 -16.25 -9.12 10.72
N GLU A 20 -15.76 -9.43 11.93
CA GLU A 20 -15.53 -10.81 12.37
C GLU A 20 -16.82 -11.61 12.45
N GLU A 21 -17.91 -11.00 12.93
CA GLU A 21 -19.23 -11.63 12.97
C GLU A 21 -19.84 -11.87 11.58
N CYS A 22 -19.74 -10.88 10.70
CA CYS A 22 -20.33 -10.97 9.35
C CYS A 22 -19.52 -11.83 8.38
N TYR A 23 -18.20 -11.89 8.57
CA TYR A 23 -17.27 -12.55 7.64
C TYR A 23 -16.28 -13.48 8.33
N PRO A 24 -16.73 -14.45 9.14
CA PRO A 24 -15.86 -15.31 9.96
C PRO A 24 -14.93 -16.23 9.14
N GLN A 25 -15.15 -16.32 7.84
CA GLN A 25 -14.36 -17.16 6.92
C GLN A 25 -13.44 -16.34 6.00
N SER A 26 -13.32 -15.03 6.25
CA SER A 26 -12.44 -14.17 5.45
C SER A 26 -10.97 -14.46 5.73
N PHE A 27 -10.14 -14.23 4.72
CA PHE A 27 -8.69 -14.27 4.88
C PHE A 27 -8.19 -13.09 5.69
N GLY A 28 -7.06 -13.31 6.36
CA GLY A 28 -6.41 -12.31 7.19
C GLY A 28 -6.94 -12.29 8.61
N ASN A 29 -6.42 -11.35 9.39
CA ASN A 29 -6.83 -11.12 10.76
C ASN A 29 -6.84 -9.62 11.06
N LEU A 30 -7.54 -9.21 12.12
CA LEU A 30 -7.66 -7.82 12.53
C LEU A 30 -6.72 -7.45 13.69
N GLU A 31 -5.95 -8.41 14.24
CA GLU A 31 -5.07 -8.18 15.38
C GLU A 31 -4.02 -7.11 15.13
N ASN A 32 -3.54 -7.02 13.91
CA ASN A 32 -2.53 -6.05 13.47
C ASN A 32 -3.13 -4.81 12.82
N PHE A 33 -4.44 -4.56 12.97
CA PHE A 33 -5.07 -3.39 12.41
C PHE A 33 -4.59 -2.12 13.12
N ASN A 34 -3.80 -1.31 12.41
CA ASN A 34 -3.24 -0.06 12.92
C ASN A 34 -3.16 1.02 11.83
N TRP A 35 -4.11 0.98 10.92
CA TRP A 35 -4.29 1.94 9.83
C TRP A 35 -5.12 3.15 10.27
N ALA A 36 -4.89 4.30 9.65
CA ALA A 36 -5.72 5.48 9.87
C ALA A 36 -7.15 5.27 9.35
N THR A 37 -8.12 5.74 10.11
CA THR A 37 -9.55 5.65 9.78
C THR A 37 -10.23 7.03 9.67
N ASN A 38 -9.44 8.09 9.71
CA ASN A 38 -9.89 9.48 9.54
C ASN A 38 -8.82 10.31 8.82
N HIS A 39 -9.21 11.48 8.33
CA HIS A 39 -8.35 12.38 7.56
C HIS A 39 -7.16 12.88 8.38
N GLU A 40 -7.37 13.29 9.63
CA GLU A 40 -6.34 13.85 10.50
C GLU A 40 -5.19 12.82 10.72
N ASP A 41 -5.52 11.60 11.06
CA ASP A 41 -4.54 10.53 11.26
C ASP A 41 -3.82 10.17 9.95
N ALA A 42 -4.54 10.16 8.83
CA ALA A 42 -3.95 9.89 7.52
C ALA A 42 -2.96 11.01 7.11
N GLU A 43 -3.30 12.28 7.33
CA GLU A 43 -2.40 13.41 7.11
C GLU A 43 -1.17 13.37 8.04
N ASN A 44 -1.36 13.03 9.30
CA ASN A 44 -0.27 12.85 10.24
C ASN A 44 0.71 11.73 9.83
N LEU A 45 0.20 10.67 9.21
CA LEU A 45 1.04 9.58 8.68
C LEU A 45 1.77 10.00 7.38
N LEU A 46 1.15 10.82 6.53
CA LEU A 46 1.82 11.43 5.39
C LEU A 46 2.98 12.33 5.86
N ASP A 47 2.74 13.17 6.85
CA ASP A 47 3.77 14.06 7.39
C ASP A 47 4.91 13.26 8.07
N ASP A 48 4.60 12.19 8.82
CA ASP A 48 5.59 11.28 9.40
C ASP A 48 6.43 10.59 8.31
N PHE A 49 5.80 10.16 7.21
CA PHE A 49 6.52 9.61 6.06
C PHE A 49 7.48 10.62 5.45
N LEU A 50 7.03 11.81 5.15
CA LEU A 50 7.83 12.86 4.53
C LEU A 50 8.99 13.33 5.43
N GLU A 51 8.80 13.30 6.76
CA GLU A 51 9.84 13.72 7.70
C GLU A 51 10.90 12.65 7.93
N ARG A 52 10.52 11.38 8.06
CA ARG A 52 11.38 10.33 8.59
C ARG A 52 11.88 9.32 7.57
N TYR A 53 11.16 9.15 6.46
CA TYR A 53 11.43 8.06 5.52
C TYR A 53 11.74 8.54 4.11
N PHE A 54 11.27 9.74 3.75
CA PHE A 54 11.30 10.24 2.39
C PHE A 54 12.71 10.40 1.81
N GLU A 55 13.68 10.76 2.63
CA GLU A 55 15.09 10.88 2.21
C GLU A 55 15.63 9.56 1.61
N ASN A 56 15.23 8.43 2.16
CA ASN A 56 15.69 7.11 1.74
C ASN A 56 14.70 6.38 0.81
N TYR A 57 13.53 6.95 0.60
CA TYR A 57 12.46 6.31 -0.18
C TYR A 57 12.93 5.90 -1.57
N GLY A 58 13.54 6.80 -2.34
CA GLY A 58 13.94 6.54 -3.72
C GLY A 58 14.95 5.40 -3.88
N SER A 59 15.85 5.24 -2.90
CA SER A 59 16.84 4.16 -2.91
C SER A 59 16.27 2.80 -2.50
N PHE A 60 15.15 2.78 -1.77
CA PHE A 60 14.58 1.57 -1.18
C PHE A 60 13.14 1.29 -1.59
N GLN A 61 12.56 2.07 -2.54
CA GLN A 61 11.16 1.91 -2.94
C GLN A 61 10.83 0.51 -3.50
N ASP A 62 11.80 -0.14 -4.14
CA ASP A 62 11.67 -1.49 -4.71
C ASP A 62 12.45 -2.55 -3.91
N ALA A 63 12.97 -2.19 -2.74
CA ALA A 63 13.72 -3.12 -1.92
C ALA A 63 12.81 -4.04 -1.11
N ILE A 64 13.27 -5.26 -0.93
CA ILE A 64 12.63 -6.30 -0.13
C ILE A 64 13.55 -6.66 1.04
N ASN A 65 12.99 -6.79 2.23
CA ASN A 65 13.72 -7.26 3.40
C ASN A 65 12.84 -8.17 4.23
N LYS A 66 13.29 -9.41 4.45
CA LYS A 66 12.55 -10.45 5.16
C LYS A 66 12.20 -10.05 6.61
N ASP A 67 13.07 -9.30 7.28
CA ASP A 67 12.90 -8.94 8.69
C ASP A 67 12.21 -7.59 8.86
N ASN A 68 11.88 -6.89 7.77
CA ASN A 68 11.26 -5.56 7.81
C ASN A 68 10.41 -5.29 6.57
N THR A 69 9.17 -5.73 6.62
CA THR A 69 8.18 -5.60 5.53
C THR A 69 7.97 -4.16 5.07
N PHE A 70 7.97 -3.21 5.98
CA PHE A 70 7.59 -1.83 5.65
C PHE A 70 8.74 -0.91 5.25
N MET A 71 9.97 -1.24 5.63
CA MET A 71 11.17 -0.47 5.28
C MET A 71 10.97 1.06 5.24
N PHE A 72 11.27 1.68 4.09
CA PHE A 72 11.07 3.12 3.81
C PHE A 72 9.82 3.40 2.95
N HIS A 73 8.94 2.40 2.74
CA HIS A 73 7.73 2.54 1.93
C HIS A 73 6.77 3.57 2.54
N SER A 74 5.96 4.23 1.70
CA SER A 74 5.07 5.29 2.18
C SER A 74 3.89 4.77 3.00
N LEU A 75 3.36 3.59 2.66
CA LEU A 75 2.16 2.98 3.24
C LEU A 75 0.89 3.83 3.12
N LEU A 76 0.82 4.69 2.09
CA LEU A 76 -0.28 5.65 1.92
C LEU A 76 -1.39 5.15 1.01
N SER A 77 -1.20 4.01 0.33
CA SER A 77 -2.18 3.49 -0.64
C SER A 77 -3.58 3.25 -0.06
N PRO A 78 -3.76 2.73 1.16
CA PRO A 78 -5.09 2.59 1.75
C PRO A 78 -5.83 3.92 1.86
N TYR A 79 -5.13 4.99 2.24
CA TYR A 79 -5.72 6.31 2.45
C TYR A 79 -6.05 7.02 1.15
N LEU A 80 -5.18 6.86 0.14
CA LEU A 80 -5.44 7.37 -1.20
C LEU A 80 -6.63 6.65 -1.86
N ASN A 81 -6.74 5.33 -1.66
CA ASN A 81 -7.81 4.53 -2.26
C ASN A 81 -9.16 4.71 -1.57
N SER A 82 -9.17 5.00 -0.27
CA SER A 82 -10.38 5.30 0.50
C SER A 82 -10.80 6.78 0.46
N GLY A 83 -9.97 7.64 -0.14
CA GLY A 83 -10.23 9.09 -0.19
C GLY A 83 -9.90 9.84 1.11
N LEU A 84 -9.21 9.21 2.07
CA LEU A 84 -8.73 9.89 3.28
C LEU A 84 -7.55 10.84 3.01
N LEU A 85 -6.80 10.59 1.94
CA LEU A 85 -5.77 11.50 1.42
C LEU A 85 -6.09 11.85 -0.04
N ASP A 86 -5.91 13.12 -0.36
CA ASP A 86 -5.96 13.59 -1.73
C ASP A 86 -4.59 13.45 -2.42
N PRO A 87 -4.53 12.85 -3.65
CA PRO A 87 -3.28 12.68 -4.37
C PRO A 87 -2.53 13.99 -4.64
N GLU A 88 -3.24 15.06 -4.99
CA GLU A 88 -2.64 16.38 -5.26
C GLU A 88 -1.96 16.95 -4.00
N THR A 89 -2.60 16.82 -2.86
CA THR A 89 -2.05 17.21 -1.56
C THR A 89 -0.78 16.44 -1.24
N CYS A 90 -0.75 15.12 -1.49
CA CYS A 90 0.44 14.30 -1.28
C CYS A 90 1.62 14.77 -2.14
N ILE A 91 1.36 15.07 -3.42
CA ILE A 91 2.38 15.54 -4.36
C ILE A 91 2.91 16.92 -3.93
N LYS A 92 2.02 17.88 -3.65
CA LYS A 92 2.41 19.24 -3.21
C LYS A 92 3.27 19.21 -1.94
N LYS A 93 2.88 18.43 -0.94
CA LYS A 93 3.67 18.28 0.30
C LYS A 93 5.05 17.67 0.03
N ALA A 94 5.15 16.69 -0.87
CA ALA A 94 6.42 16.08 -1.26
C ALA A 94 7.34 17.08 -1.99
N GLU A 95 6.81 17.84 -2.94
CA GLU A 95 7.55 18.91 -3.63
C GLU A 95 8.03 19.99 -2.66
N GLU A 96 7.15 20.48 -1.78
CA GLU A 96 7.50 21.46 -0.78
C GLU A 96 8.62 20.96 0.14
N LYS A 97 8.54 19.70 0.59
CA LYS A 97 9.56 19.07 1.44
C LYS A 97 10.90 19.00 0.72
N TYR A 98 10.90 18.67 -0.57
CA TYR A 98 12.10 18.65 -1.40
C TYR A 98 12.76 20.02 -1.47
N PHE A 99 12.02 21.06 -1.88
CA PHE A 99 12.56 22.41 -2.01
C PHE A 99 13.05 22.98 -0.67
N LYS A 100 12.32 22.72 0.42
CA LYS A 100 12.72 23.14 1.77
C LYS A 100 13.95 22.38 2.29
N SER A 101 14.25 21.21 1.76
CA SER A 101 15.36 20.35 2.21
C SER A 101 16.76 20.89 1.85
N LYS A 102 16.84 21.84 0.91
CA LYS A 102 18.10 22.41 0.40
C LYS A 102 19.09 21.34 -0.10
N GLY A 103 18.59 20.34 -0.82
CA GLY A 103 19.38 19.26 -1.40
C GLY A 103 19.61 18.05 -0.50
N LYS A 104 19.04 18.02 0.71
CA LYS A 104 19.13 16.86 1.61
C LYS A 104 18.33 15.68 1.08
N ILE A 105 17.13 15.93 0.54
CA ILE A 105 16.31 14.89 -0.06
C ILE A 105 16.75 14.70 -1.52
N PRO A 106 17.14 13.49 -1.94
CA PRO A 106 17.56 13.24 -3.30
C PRO A 106 16.38 13.24 -4.27
N ILE A 107 16.63 13.66 -5.52
CA ILE A 107 15.57 13.80 -6.55
C ILE A 107 14.87 12.46 -6.85
N ASN A 108 15.57 11.33 -6.77
CA ASN A 108 14.99 10.02 -7.01
C ASN A 108 13.91 9.65 -5.97
N SER A 109 13.97 10.19 -4.75
CA SER A 109 12.92 10.01 -3.75
C SER A 109 11.65 10.77 -4.14
N VAL A 110 11.80 12.01 -4.59
CA VAL A 110 10.66 12.86 -5.01
C VAL A 110 10.03 12.35 -6.29
N GLU A 111 10.85 12.15 -7.31
CA GLU A 111 10.40 11.64 -8.63
C GLU A 111 9.75 10.27 -8.47
N GLY A 112 10.39 9.36 -7.75
CA GLY A 112 9.85 8.03 -7.49
C GLY A 112 8.49 8.08 -6.79
N PHE A 113 8.33 8.91 -5.76
CA PHE A 113 7.06 9.05 -5.06
C PHE A 113 5.96 9.67 -5.92
N ILE A 114 6.25 10.76 -6.62
CA ILE A 114 5.28 11.43 -7.50
C ILE A 114 4.85 10.50 -8.63
N ARG A 115 5.77 9.75 -9.21
CA ARG A 115 5.47 8.76 -10.25
C ARG A 115 4.55 7.65 -9.75
N GLN A 116 4.70 7.19 -8.51
CA GLN A 116 3.77 6.21 -7.94
C GLN A 116 2.38 6.82 -7.72
N VAL A 117 2.29 8.04 -7.19
CA VAL A 117 1.01 8.66 -6.86
C VAL A 117 0.28 9.16 -8.12
N LEU A 118 0.96 9.83 -9.04
CA LEU A 118 0.37 10.41 -10.24
C LEU A 118 0.40 9.46 -11.43
N GLY A 119 1.57 8.90 -11.74
CA GLY A 119 1.80 8.15 -12.96
C GLY A 119 0.90 6.93 -13.09
N TRP A 120 0.82 6.10 -12.06
CA TRP A 120 -0.05 4.93 -12.06
C TRP A 120 -1.54 5.29 -12.13
N ARG A 121 -1.96 6.36 -11.45
CA ARG A 121 -3.36 6.81 -11.52
C ARG A 121 -3.75 7.25 -12.92
N GLU A 122 -2.95 8.07 -13.57
CA GLU A 122 -3.24 8.53 -14.92
C GLU A 122 -3.12 7.39 -15.95
N PHE A 123 -2.15 6.49 -15.78
CA PHE A 123 -2.04 5.30 -16.62
C PHE A 123 -3.29 4.40 -16.53
N ILE A 124 -3.70 4.04 -15.33
CA ILE A 124 -4.89 3.19 -15.13
C ILE A 124 -6.16 3.88 -15.60
N LYS A 125 -6.28 5.19 -15.39
CA LYS A 125 -7.40 5.98 -15.90
C LYS A 125 -7.46 5.96 -17.43
N GLY A 126 -6.32 6.13 -18.10
CA GLY A 126 -6.24 6.02 -19.56
C GLY A 126 -6.64 4.62 -20.05
N VAL A 127 -6.10 3.56 -19.46
CA VAL A 127 -6.48 2.18 -19.78
C VAL A 127 -7.97 1.95 -19.60
N TYR A 128 -8.55 2.45 -18.52
CA TYR A 128 -9.99 2.33 -18.25
C TYR A 128 -10.83 3.00 -19.34
N TRP A 129 -10.55 4.29 -19.64
CA TRP A 129 -11.33 5.04 -20.61
C TRP A 129 -11.22 4.53 -22.04
N GLU A 130 -10.07 4.02 -22.44
CA GLU A 130 -9.84 3.51 -23.77
C GLU A 130 -10.40 2.10 -24.00
N ASN A 131 -10.38 1.26 -22.97
CA ASN A 131 -10.58 -0.18 -23.14
C ASN A 131 -11.86 -0.73 -22.52
N MET A 132 -12.55 0.00 -21.63
CA MET A 132 -13.80 -0.45 -21.05
C MET A 132 -14.98 -0.29 -22.06
N PRO A 133 -15.98 -1.19 -22.05
CA PRO A 133 -16.15 -2.35 -21.14
C PRO A 133 -15.44 -3.63 -21.60
N LYS A 134 -14.78 -3.62 -22.74
CA LYS A 134 -14.13 -4.83 -23.30
C LYS A 134 -13.06 -5.40 -22.40
N TYR A 135 -12.28 -4.53 -21.76
CA TYR A 135 -11.13 -4.89 -20.93
C TYR A 135 -11.46 -5.91 -19.84
N LYS A 136 -12.60 -5.77 -19.18
CA LYS A 136 -13.03 -6.69 -18.10
C LYS A 136 -13.19 -8.15 -18.53
N ASN A 137 -13.34 -8.39 -19.84
CA ASN A 137 -13.56 -9.73 -20.40
C ASN A 137 -12.31 -10.27 -21.11
N LEU A 138 -11.22 -9.50 -21.13
CA LEU A 138 -9.98 -9.92 -21.78
C LEU A 138 -9.26 -10.94 -20.90
N ASN A 139 -8.80 -11.99 -21.54
CA ASN A 139 -7.94 -13.01 -20.96
C ASN A 139 -6.92 -13.41 -22.02
N PHE A 140 -5.84 -12.65 -22.14
CA PHE A 140 -4.84 -12.78 -23.20
C PHE A 140 -4.30 -14.21 -23.32
N TRP A 141 -4.05 -14.85 -22.19
CA TRP A 141 -3.53 -16.21 -22.14
C TRP A 141 -4.60 -17.29 -22.18
N SER A 142 -5.88 -16.92 -22.22
CA SER A 142 -7.01 -17.86 -22.16
C SER A 142 -6.97 -18.83 -20.97
N HIS A 143 -6.44 -18.37 -19.84
CA HIS A 143 -6.36 -19.16 -18.60
C HIS A 143 -7.76 -19.49 -18.08
N LYS A 144 -7.97 -20.76 -17.72
CA LYS A 144 -9.23 -21.26 -17.16
C LYS A 144 -9.03 -21.98 -15.82
N SER A 145 -7.79 -22.22 -15.43
CA SER A 145 -7.47 -22.88 -14.17
C SER A 145 -7.84 -21.97 -12.98
N LYS A 146 -8.42 -22.56 -11.96
CA LYS A 146 -8.65 -21.89 -10.68
C LYS A 146 -7.40 -22.01 -9.82
N LEU A 147 -7.16 -20.99 -8.97
CA LEU A 147 -6.16 -21.09 -7.92
C LEU A 147 -6.60 -22.13 -6.89
N ASN A 148 -5.67 -22.91 -6.39
CA ASN A 148 -5.91 -23.81 -5.27
C ASN A 148 -5.69 -23.10 -3.93
N ASN A 149 -6.01 -23.75 -2.82
CA ASN A 149 -5.94 -23.14 -1.48
C ASN A 149 -4.52 -22.69 -1.10
N ASN A 150 -3.48 -23.32 -1.63
CA ASN A 150 -2.10 -22.95 -1.33
C ASN A 150 -1.78 -21.48 -1.66
N TRP A 151 -2.46 -20.90 -2.67
CA TRP A 151 -2.34 -19.48 -3.04
C TRP A 151 -2.98 -18.53 -2.04
N TYR A 152 -3.89 -19.01 -1.23
CA TYR A 152 -4.54 -18.22 -0.19
C TYR A 152 -3.87 -18.41 1.18
N GLU A 153 -3.28 -19.59 1.40
CA GLU A 153 -2.65 -19.96 2.67
C GLU A 153 -1.14 -19.67 2.72
N GLY A 154 -0.52 -19.32 1.57
CA GLY A 154 0.93 -19.13 1.48
C GLY A 154 1.70 -20.44 1.69
N THR A 155 1.24 -21.51 1.02
CA THR A 155 1.82 -22.85 1.08
C THR A 155 2.11 -23.41 -0.32
N THR A 156 2.49 -22.53 -1.26
CA THR A 156 2.74 -22.88 -2.65
C THR A 156 4.05 -23.68 -2.83
N GLY A 157 4.95 -23.61 -1.86
CA GLY A 157 6.31 -24.17 -1.93
C GLY A 157 7.31 -23.23 -2.61
N ILE A 158 6.92 -22.00 -2.92
CA ILE A 158 7.79 -20.94 -3.45
C ILE A 158 7.99 -19.91 -2.32
N PRO A 159 9.10 -19.96 -1.56
CA PRO A 159 9.24 -19.19 -0.33
C PRO A 159 8.97 -17.69 -0.47
N PRO A 160 9.47 -16.95 -1.48
CA PRO A 160 9.19 -15.52 -1.60
C PRO A 160 7.69 -15.22 -1.83
N LEU A 161 6.99 -16.09 -2.55
CA LEU A 161 5.55 -15.96 -2.79
C LEU A 161 4.75 -16.28 -1.54
N ASP A 162 5.14 -17.35 -0.84
CA ASP A 162 4.49 -17.74 0.43
C ASP A 162 4.65 -16.66 1.50
N ASP A 163 5.82 -16.03 1.58
CA ASP A 163 6.07 -14.89 2.47
C ASP A 163 5.17 -13.70 2.11
N ALA A 164 5.05 -13.35 0.82
CA ALA A 164 4.18 -12.26 0.37
C ALA A 164 2.71 -12.50 0.68
N ILE A 165 2.22 -13.73 0.51
CA ILE A 165 0.84 -14.10 0.83
C ILE A 165 0.59 -13.98 2.33
N LYS A 166 1.51 -14.49 3.16
CA LYS A 166 1.41 -14.41 4.62
C LYS A 166 1.43 -12.96 5.12
N GLU A 167 2.35 -12.13 4.60
CA GLU A 167 2.38 -10.71 4.93
C GLU A 167 1.07 -9.99 4.57
N SER A 168 0.50 -10.32 3.40
CA SER A 168 -0.78 -9.77 2.98
C SER A 168 -1.92 -10.19 3.92
N ASN A 169 -1.91 -11.43 4.40
CA ASN A 169 -2.91 -11.93 5.35
C ASN A 169 -2.75 -11.28 6.74
N ASP A 170 -1.51 -11.10 7.20
CA ASP A 170 -1.23 -10.59 8.55
C ASP A 170 -1.41 -9.07 8.68
N TYR A 171 -1.12 -8.32 7.61
CA TYR A 171 -1.06 -6.85 7.66
C TYR A 171 -1.99 -6.15 6.67
N ALA A 172 -2.71 -6.88 5.82
CA ALA A 172 -3.41 -6.35 4.64
C ALA A 172 -2.49 -5.53 3.72
N TYR A 173 -1.19 -5.82 3.75
CA TYR A 173 -0.14 -5.13 3.01
C TYR A 173 1.01 -6.07 2.70
N THR A 174 1.52 -5.96 1.49
CA THR A 174 2.82 -6.50 1.09
C THR A 174 3.47 -5.54 0.08
N PRO A 175 4.80 -5.37 0.08
CA PRO A 175 5.46 -4.51 -0.90
C PRO A 175 5.19 -4.97 -2.34
N VAL A 176 5.00 -4.00 -3.25
CA VAL A 176 4.79 -4.27 -4.69
C VAL A 176 5.92 -5.13 -5.29
N SER A 177 7.15 -4.96 -4.82
CA SER A 177 8.30 -5.72 -5.26
C SER A 177 8.19 -7.24 -5.05
N TYR A 178 7.40 -7.68 -4.08
CA TYR A 178 7.10 -9.10 -3.88
C TYR A 178 6.15 -9.66 -4.94
N THR A 179 5.30 -8.83 -5.53
CA THR A 179 4.29 -9.26 -6.49
C THR A 179 4.80 -9.31 -7.94
N HIS A 180 6.03 -8.88 -8.16
CA HIS A 180 6.68 -8.85 -9.47
C HIS A 180 7.85 -9.79 -9.58
#